data_483afd91b3defbeb95c2e2d6dd77e817
#
_entry.id   483afd91b3defbeb95c2e2d6dd77e817
#
_cell.length_a   1.000
_cell.length_b   1.000
_cell.length_c   1.000
_cell.angle_alpha   90.00
_cell.angle_beta   90.00
_cell.angle_gamma   90.00
#
_symmetry.space_group_name_H-M   'P 1'
#
loop_
_entity.id
_entity.type
_entity.pdbx_description
1 polymer ?
#
loop_
_entity_poly.entity_id
_entity_poly.type
_entity_poly.pdbx_seq_one_letter_code
_entity_poly.pdbx_strand_id
1 'polypeptide(L)'
;MARIFAVIRSRGPAWDETRPMEQQTDWPGHAAFMDVLYAEGFVVLVGPLEGTRDALLIASADDAKQIEARLSADPWTGSQHLSTTSIAPWTLRLGSIGQGN
;
A
#
# COMPACT_ATOMS: atom_id res chain seq x y z
N MET A 1 7.55 15.21 11.57
CA MET A 1 7.08 14.16 12.49
C MET A 1 6.14 13.22 11.75
N ALA A 2 6.33 11.93 11.93
CA ALA A 2 5.53 10.96 11.21
C ALA A 2 4.07 10.96 11.68
N ARG A 3 3.17 10.77 10.71
CA ARG A 3 1.74 10.66 10.94
C ARG A 3 1.26 9.35 10.33
N ILE A 4 0.09 8.91 10.77
CA ILE A 4 -0.55 7.72 10.21
C ILE A 4 -1.45 8.15 9.06
N PHE A 5 -1.37 7.41 7.95
CA PHE A 5 -2.19 7.66 6.77
C PHE A 5 -2.92 6.39 6.36
N ALA A 6 -4.17 6.56 5.93
CA ALA A 6 -4.94 5.50 5.31
C ALA A 6 -4.83 5.69 3.79
N VAL A 7 -4.32 4.67 3.11
CA VAL A 7 -4.01 4.72 1.69
C VAL A 7 -4.81 3.62 0.98
N ILE A 8 -5.49 4.00 -0.09
CA ILE A 8 -6.19 3.03 -0.94
C ILE A 8 -5.40 2.85 -2.23
N ARG A 9 -5.14 1.60 -2.55
CA ARG A 9 -4.55 1.23 -3.83
C ARG A 9 -5.55 0.38 -4.58
N SER A 10 -5.80 0.76 -5.84
CA SER A 10 -6.83 0.12 -6.64
C SER A 10 -6.20 -0.62 -7.81
N ARG A 11 -6.82 -1.74 -8.19
CA ARG A 11 -6.35 -2.52 -9.34
C ARG A 11 -6.45 -1.68 -10.60
N GLY A 12 -5.39 -1.73 -11.39
CA GLY A 12 -5.30 -1.01 -12.65
C GLY A 12 -5.61 -1.90 -13.84
N PRO A 13 -5.48 -1.36 -15.06
CA PRO A 13 -5.85 -2.10 -16.27
C PRO A 13 -4.99 -3.33 -16.55
N ALA A 14 -3.78 -3.40 -16.00
CA ALA A 14 -2.92 -4.57 -16.21
C ALA A 14 -3.24 -5.74 -15.30
N TRP A 15 -4.10 -5.54 -14.28
CA TRP A 15 -4.48 -6.61 -13.38
C TRP A 15 -5.27 -7.67 -14.13
N ASP A 16 -4.85 -8.94 -13.97
CA ASP A 16 -5.55 -10.06 -14.61
C ASP A 16 -6.59 -10.60 -13.61
N GLU A 17 -7.86 -10.34 -13.88
CA GLU A 17 -8.95 -10.70 -12.97
C GLU A 17 -9.17 -12.21 -12.88
N THR A 18 -8.54 -12.97 -13.78
CA THR A 18 -8.69 -14.44 -13.79
C THR A 18 -7.66 -15.12 -12.91
N ARG A 19 -6.72 -14.39 -12.33
CA ARG A 19 -5.63 -14.94 -11.53
C ARG A 19 -5.58 -14.31 -10.13
N PRO A 20 -5.21 -15.09 -9.12
CA PRO A 20 -5.00 -14.52 -7.79
C PRO A 20 -3.77 -13.61 -7.78
N MET A 21 -3.65 -12.83 -6.72
CA MET A 21 -2.58 -11.84 -6.58
C MET A 21 -1.20 -12.44 -6.78
N GLU A 22 -0.94 -13.61 -6.20
CA GLU A 22 0.38 -14.24 -6.26
C GLU A 22 0.75 -14.77 -7.65
N GLN A 23 -0.20 -14.78 -8.58
CA GLN A 23 0.04 -15.20 -9.96
C GLN A 23 0.05 -14.05 -10.95
N GLN A 24 -0.09 -12.81 -10.45
CA GLN A 24 0.04 -11.64 -11.30
C GLN A 24 1.49 -11.49 -11.74
N THR A 25 1.66 -10.85 -12.91
CA THR A 25 3.01 -10.60 -13.45
C THR A 25 3.85 -9.83 -12.45
N ASP A 26 5.07 -10.30 -12.22
CA ASP A 26 6.04 -9.70 -11.32
C ASP A 26 5.56 -9.60 -9.86
N TRP A 27 4.78 -10.59 -9.42
CA TRP A 27 4.45 -10.71 -8.00
C TRP A 27 5.72 -10.70 -7.12
N PRO A 28 6.79 -11.45 -7.47
CA PRO A 28 7.99 -11.41 -6.62
C PRO A 28 8.58 -10.02 -6.45
N GLY A 29 8.61 -9.22 -7.51
CA GLY A 29 9.14 -7.86 -7.41
C GLY A 29 8.29 -6.97 -6.54
N HIS A 30 6.96 -7.05 -6.68
CA HIS A 30 6.04 -6.30 -5.84
C HIS A 30 6.14 -6.73 -4.38
N ALA A 31 6.16 -8.05 -4.13
CA ALA A 31 6.23 -8.56 -2.77
C ALA A 31 7.53 -8.14 -2.07
N ALA A 32 8.67 -8.22 -2.78
CA ALA A 32 9.94 -7.80 -2.21
C ALA A 32 9.94 -6.31 -1.88
N PHE A 33 9.36 -5.48 -2.76
CA PHE A 33 9.25 -4.05 -2.53
C PHE A 33 8.43 -3.77 -1.25
N MET A 34 7.29 -4.44 -1.11
CA MET A 34 6.42 -4.23 0.05
C MET A 34 7.08 -4.72 1.33
N ASP A 35 7.83 -5.83 1.27
CA ASP A 35 8.55 -6.34 2.43
C ASP A 35 9.57 -5.34 2.96
N VAL A 36 10.27 -4.63 2.06
CA VAL A 36 11.22 -3.59 2.47
C VAL A 36 10.51 -2.45 3.19
N LEU A 37 9.37 -1.99 2.65
CA LEU A 37 8.62 -0.91 3.28
C LEU A 37 8.09 -1.33 4.66
N TYR A 38 7.70 -2.58 4.79
CA TYR A 38 7.24 -3.09 6.09
C TYR A 38 8.41 -3.17 7.07
N ALA A 39 9.55 -3.66 6.64
CA ALA A 39 10.74 -3.77 7.50
C ALA A 39 11.23 -2.41 7.98
N GLU A 40 11.06 -1.37 7.16
CA GLU A 40 11.44 0.00 7.53
C GLU A 40 10.44 0.66 8.47
N GLY A 41 9.27 0.07 8.68
CA GLY A 41 8.20 0.68 9.47
C GLY A 41 7.37 1.70 8.69
N PHE A 42 7.62 1.86 7.40
CA PHE A 42 6.82 2.76 6.57
C PHE A 42 5.42 2.19 6.37
N VAL A 43 5.31 0.92 6.04
CA VAL A 43 4.03 0.22 5.96
C VAL A 43 3.78 -0.49 7.27
N VAL A 44 2.65 -0.19 7.91
CA VAL A 44 2.28 -0.76 9.21
C VAL A 44 1.36 -1.96 9.01
N LEU A 45 0.35 -1.79 8.18
CA LEU A 45 -0.63 -2.83 7.84
C LEU A 45 -0.95 -2.70 6.36
N VAL A 46 -1.16 -3.82 5.68
CA VAL A 46 -1.60 -3.78 4.29
C VAL A 46 -2.30 -5.09 3.95
N GLY A 47 -3.34 -4.98 3.13
CA GLY A 47 -4.02 -6.16 2.61
C GLY A 47 -5.19 -5.78 1.73
N PRO A 48 -5.66 -6.73 0.91
CA PRO A 48 -6.82 -6.48 0.06
C PRO A 48 -8.09 -6.36 0.89
N LEU A 49 -8.98 -5.49 0.44
CA LEU A 49 -10.32 -5.40 1.01
C LEU A 49 -11.19 -6.40 0.25
N GLU A 50 -11.57 -7.48 0.94
CA GLU A 50 -12.27 -8.58 0.30
C GLU A 50 -13.55 -8.12 -0.37
N GLY A 51 -13.82 -8.65 -1.55
CA GLY A 51 -15.00 -8.29 -2.32
C GLY A 51 -14.87 -6.98 -3.10
N THR A 52 -13.69 -6.36 -3.08
CA THR A 52 -13.46 -5.11 -3.81
C THR A 52 -12.22 -5.24 -4.70
N ARG A 53 -11.97 -4.21 -5.50
CA ARG A 53 -10.76 -4.11 -6.31
C ARG A 53 -9.67 -3.30 -5.60
N ASP A 54 -9.83 -3.06 -4.30
CA ASP A 54 -8.96 -2.17 -3.54
C ASP A 54 -8.17 -2.91 -2.49
N ALA A 55 -7.04 -2.33 -2.11
CA ALA A 55 -6.26 -2.73 -0.95
C ALA A 55 -6.13 -1.52 -0.03
N LEU A 56 -6.16 -1.77 1.26
CA LEU A 56 -5.95 -0.74 2.27
C LEU A 56 -4.53 -0.89 2.82
N LEU A 57 -3.83 0.22 2.87
CA LEU A 57 -2.47 0.29 3.39
C LEU A 57 -2.43 1.38 4.46
N ILE A 58 -1.93 1.03 5.63
CA ILE A 58 -1.71 2.01 6.69
C ILE A 58 -0.22 2.33 6.71
N ALA A 59 0.11 3.60 6.49
CA ALA A 59 1.49 4.04 6.38
C ALA A 59 1.82 5.06 7.46
N SER A 60 3.10 5.07 7.86
CA SER A 60 3.66 6.09 8.75
C SER A 60 4.60 6.95 7.91
N ALA A 61 4.26 8.22 7.74
CA ALA A 61 5.00 9.12 6.88
C ALA A 61 4.85 10.56 7.35
N ASP A 62 5.69 11.45 6.83
CA ASP A 62 5.61 12.87 7.21
C ASP A 62 4.47 13.58 6.50
N ASP A 63 4.24 13.21 5.24
CA ASP A 63 3.17 13.82 4.43
C ASP A 63 2.77 12.89 3.29
N ALA A 64 1.70 13.27 2.58
CA ALA A 64 1.17 12.49 1.48
C ALA A 64 2.15 12.39 0.31
N LYS A 65 2.97 13.42 0.09
CA LYS A 65 3.94 13.40 -1.00
C LYS A 65 4.98 12.32 -0.81
N GLN A 66 5.39 12.09 0.43
CA GLN A 66 6.34 11.03 0.74
C GLN A 66 5.73 9.67 0.40
N ILE A 67 4.43 9.49 0.68
CA ILE A 67 3.75 8.24 0.36
C ILE A 67 3.68 8.04 -1.15
N GLU A 68 3.29 9.07 -1.89
CA GLU A 68 3.24 8.98 -3.35
C GLU A 68 4.60 8.63 -3.94
N ALA A 69 5.64 9.31 -3.47
CA ALA A 69 6.99 9.07 -3.97
C ALA A 69 7.45 7.64 -3.68
N ARG A 70 7.22 7.14 -2.47
CA ARG A 70 7.64 5.79 -2.12
C ARG A 70 6.88 4.74 -2.91
N LEU A 71 5.56 4.87 -3.04
CA LEU A 71 4.74 3.88 -3.75
C LEU A 71 4.93 3.94 -5.26
N SER A 72 5.38 5.06 -5.80
CA SER A 72 5.67 5.15 -7.24
C SER A 72 6.80 4.22 -7.66
N ALA A 73 7.65 3.81 -6.74
CA ALA A 73 8.76 2.88 -7.02
C ALA A 73 8.33 1.42 -7.01
N ASP A 74 7.09 1.11 -6.62
CA ASP A 74 6.57 -0.25 -6.69
C ASP A 74 6.50 -0.68 -8.16
N PRO A 75 7.07 -1.85 -8.53
CA PRO A 75 6.96 -2.34 -9.91
C PRO A 75 5.52 -2.38 -10.42
N TRP A 76 4.57 -2.67 -9.54
CA TRP A 76 3.16 -2.73 -9.93
C TRP A 76 2.54 -1.35 -10.19
N THR A 77 3.13 -0.27 -9.68
CA THR A 77 2.69 1.07 -10.07
C THR A 77 3.09 1.34 -11.52
N GLY A 78 4.34 1.07 -11.87
CA GLY A 78 4.82 1.28 -13.25
C GLY A 78 4.12 0.40 -14.27
N SER A 79 3.79 -0.83 -13.92
CA SER A 79 3.13 -1.76 -14.83
C SER A 79 1.61 -1.58 -14.88
N GLN A 80 1.06 -0.67 -14.07
CA GLN A 80 -0.38 -0.40 -14.00
C GLN A 80 -1.20 -1.57 -13.46
N HIS A 81 -0.59 -2.40 -12.63
CA HIS A 81 -1.34 -3.40 -11.86
C HIS A 81 -2.06 -2.76 -10.69
N LEU A 82 -1.45 -1.74 -10.07
CA LEU A 82 -2.03 -0.98 -8.97
C LEU A 82 -1.79 0.51 -9.17
N SER A 83 -2.71 1.31 -8.67
CA SER A 83 -2.52 2.75 -8.58
C SER A 83 -2.99 3.25 -7.21
N THR A 84 -2.34 4.29 -6.70
CA THR A 84 -2.76 4.91 -5.46
C THR A 84 -3.91 5.86 -5.77
N THR A 85 -5.08 5.58 -5.21
CA THR A 85 -6.30 6.35 -5.51
C THR A 85 -6.75 7.25 -4.37
N SER A 86 -6.23 7.04 -3.16
CA SER A 86 -6.57 7.87 -2.01
C SER A 86 -5.46 7.83 -0.99
N ILE A 87 -5.12 8.99 -0.45
CA ILE A 87 -4.18 9.11 0.67
C ILE A 87 -4.80 10.11 1.64
N ALA A 88 -5.12 9.65 2.85
CA ALA A 88 -5.75 10.50 3.86
C ALA A 88 -5.04 10.39 5.19
N PRO A 89 -4.69 11.51 5.84
CA PRO A 89 -4.19 11.42 7.21
C PRO A 89 -5.29 10.86 8.11
N TRP A 90 -4.89 10.00 9.03
CA TRP A 90 -5.84 9.31 9.91
C TRP A 90 -5.51 9.62 11.35
N THR A 91 -6.42 10.32 12.01
CA THR A 91 -6.31 10.60 13.43
C THR A 91 -7.06 9.51 14.20
N LEU A 92 -6.30 8.69 14.93
CA LEU A 92 -6.90 7.60 15.70
C LEU A 92 -7.60 8.17 16.92
N ARG A 93 -8.81 7.71 17.16
CA ARG A 93 -9.60 8.10 18.34
C ARG A 93 -9.59 7.00 19.39
N LEU A 94 -9.70 5.77 18.95
CA LEU A 94 -9.71 4.60 19.84
C LEU A 94 -8.77 3.57 19.26
N GLY A 95 -8.11 2.85 20.11
CA GLY A 95 -7.20 1.80 19.72
C GLY A 95 -5.81 2.32 19.40
N SER A 96 -4.95 1.40 19.04
CA SER A 96 -3.56 1.69 18.75
C SER A 96 -3.08 0.73 17.69
N ILE A 97 -2.17 1.19 16.84
CA ILE A 97 -1.56 0.34 15.84
C ILE A 97 -0.49 -0.56 16.45
N GLY A 98 -0.06 -0.24 17.65
CA GLY A 98 0.95 -0.99 18.33
C GLY A 98 2.34 -0.76 17.78
N GLN A 99 2.52 0.26 17.01
CA GLN A 99 3.71 0.56 16.26
C GLN A 99 4.46 1.70 16.93
N GLY A 100 5.75 1.53 17.14
CA GLY A 100 6.55 2.61 17.70
C GLY A 100 6.22 2.97 19.13
N ASN A 101 5.66 2.08 19.83
CA ASN A 101 5.34 2.28 21.23
C ASN A 101 6.57 2.18 22.10
#